data_042fd94feeda326f0e7e4df4f52dbcce
#
_entry.id   042fd94feeda326f0e7e4df4f52dbcce
#
_cell.length_a   1.000
_cell.length_b   1.000
_cell.length_c   1.000
_cell.angle_alpha   90.00
_cell.angle_beta   90.00
_cell.angle_gamma   90.00
#
_symmetry.space_group_name_H-M   'P 1'
#
loop_
_entity.id
_entity.type
_entity.pdbx_description
1 polymer ?
#
loop_
_entity_poly.entity_id
_entity_poly.type
_entity_poly.pdbx_seq_one_letter_code
_entity_poly.pdbx_strand_id
1 'polypeptide(L)'
;LNVTQHAIVTPEMVQQIDAFHRNTQDLAGLIIKPMLDYYYNFYSKSNPGIGGSPMHDFVTIWYLLNPDAVRLSKVPIKVIPDQGEGFGQSIADFRFVTNPGYKTHNIAFQFNYERFKRDIMETFLRKRL
;
A
#
# COMPACT_ATOMS: atom_id res chain seq x y z
N LEU A 1 0.31 -7.04 -5.03
CA LEU A 1 1.00 -6.86 -3.73
C LEU A 1 2.40 -6.24 -3.86
N ASN A 2 3.13 -6.47 -4.96
CA ASN A 2 4.51 -5.99 -5.09
C ASN A 2 4.63 -4.46 -4.91
N VAL A 3 3.74 -3.67 -5.51
CA VAL A 3 3.74 -2.20 -5.37
C VAL A 3 3.27 -1.77 -3.98
N THR A 4 2.14 -2.27 -3.52
CA THR A 4 1.52 -1.83 -2.26
C THR A 4 2.33 -2.22 -1.03
N GLN A 5 3.08 -3.31 -1.10
CA GLN A 5 3.99 -3.76 -0.05
C GLN A 5 5.17 -2.79 0.18
N HIS A 6 5.54 -1.99 -0.83
CA HIS A 6 6.58 -0.98 -0.74
C HIS A 6 6.06 0.42 -0.37
N ALA A 7 4.75 0.60 -0.32
CA ALA A 7 4.11 1.84 0.11
C ALA A 7 4.11 1.94 1.64
N ILE A 8 5.28 2.16 2.22
CA ILE A 8 5.54 2.07 3.66
C ILE A 8 5.46 3.44 4.33
N VAL A 9 4.73 3.52 5.44
CA VAL A 9 4.81 4.62 6.40
C VAL A 9 5.70 4.15 7.55
N THR A 10 6.87 4.78 7.70
CA THR A 10 7.87 4.36 8.69
C THR A 10 7.53 4.83 10.11
N PRO A 11 8.11 4.23 11.16
CA PRO A 11 7.93 4.69 12.53
C PRO A 11 8.33 6.16 12.74
N GLU A 12 9.35 6.64 12.03
CA GLU A 12 9.80 8.04 12.09
C GLU A 12 8.73 8.99 11.52
N MET A 13 8.10 8.62 10.40
CA MET A 13 6.99 9.37 9.82
C MET A 13 5.79 9.41 10.80
N VAL A 14 5.50 8.28 11.44
CA VAL A 14 4.43 8.18 12.44
C VAL A 14 4.70 9.09 13.64
N GLN A 15 5.95 9.16 14.12
CA GLN A 15 6.34 10.07 15.18
C GLN A 15 6.18 11.54 14.80
N GLN A 16 6.55 11.92 13.57
CA GLN A 16 6.36 13.28 13.05
C GLN A 16 4.87 13.67 13.01
N ILE A 17 4.01 12.75 12.55
CA ILE A 17 2.57 12.93 12.50
C ILE A 17 1.99 13.13 13.91
N ASP A 18 2.37 12.27 14.88
CA ASP A 18 1.93 12.37 16.28
C ASP A 18 2.36 13.69 16.91
N ALA A 19 3.62 14.07 16.74
CA ALA A 19 4.15 15.34 17.27
C ALA A 19 3.40 16.55 16.69
N PHE A 20 3.09 16.56 15.40
CA PHE A 20 2.31 17.62 14.76
C PHE A 20 0.92 17.74 15.39
N HIS A 21 0.18 16.64 15.55
CA HIS A 21 -1.18 16.66 16.08
C HIS A 21 -1.22 16.99 17.58
N ARG A 22 -0.20 16.60 18.36
CA ARG A 22 -0.05 17.05 19.75
C ARG A 22 0.18 18.56 19.84
N ASN A 23 1.10 19.08 19.03
CA ASN A 23 1.45 20.51 19.04
C ASN A 23 0.29 21.40 18.56
N THR A 24 -0.53 20.90 17.64
CA THR A 24 -1.71 21.62 17.11
C THR A 24 -2.99 21.34 17.91
N GLN A 25 -2.92 20.48 18.94
CA GLN A 25 -4.08 20.05 19.75
C GLN A 25 -5.21 19.46 18.87
N ASP A 26 -4.85 18.73 17.81
CA ASP A 26 -5.79 18.06 16.93
C ASP A 26 -6.11 16.66 17.46
N LEU A 27 -7.15 16.54 18.26
CA LEU A 27 -7.57 15.28 18.88
C LEU A 27 -7.92 14.19 17.87
N ALA A 28 -8.49 14.58 16.72
CA ALA A 28 -8.81 13.62 15.67
C ALA A 28 -7.56 13.04 15.00
N GLY A 29 -6.51 13.85 14.84
CA GLY A 29 -5.24 13.41 14.28
C GLY A 29 -4.44 12.49 15.21
N LEU A 30 -4.64 12.59 16.52
CA LEU A 30 -3.93 11.74 17.49
C LEU A 30 -4.26 10.25 17.40
N ILE A 31 -5.37 9.86 16.72
CA ILE A 31 -5.71 8.46 16.48
C ILE A 31 -4.80 7.79 15.46
N ILE A 32 -4.14 8.57 14.60
CA ILE A 32 -3.33 8.04 13.49
C ILE A 32 -2.17 7.19 14.01
N LYS A 33 -1.43 7.69 15.02
CA LYS A 33 -0.29 6.95 15.55
C LYS A 33 -0.67 5.59 16.14
N PRO A 34 -1.62 5.46 17.08
CA PRO A 34 -1.96 4.15 17.64
C PRO A 34 -2.50 3.17 16.58
N MET A 35 -3.20 3.65 15.54
CA MET A 35 -3.63 2.81 14.43
C MET A 35 -2.44 2.28 13.63
N LEU A 36 -1.50 3.15 13.26
CA LEU A 36 -0.32 2.76 12.48
C LEU A 36 0.66 1.89 13.30
N ASP A 37 0.82 2.16 14.60
CA ASP A 37 1.62 1.32 15.49
C ASP A 37 1.03 -0.09 15.61
N TYR A 38 -0.29 -0.22 15.77
CA TYR A 38 -0.97 -1.51 15.79
C TYR A 38 -0.75 -2.27 14.47
N TYR A 39 -0.91 -1.58 13.34
CA TYR A 39 -0.76 -2.15 12.01
C TYR A 39 0.68 -2.60 11.75
N TYR A 40 1.66 -1.79 12.12
CA TYR A 40 3.07 -2.16 12.04
C TYR A 40 3.40 -3.37 12.89
N ASN A 41 2.92 -3.41 14.14
CA ASN A 41 3.13 -4.55 15.03
C ASN A 41 2.52 -5.85 14.47
N PHE A 42 1.42 -5.76 13.75
CA PHE A 42 0.83 -6.92 13.06
C PHE A 42 1.74 -7.44 11.93
N TYR A 43 2.17 -6.54 11.04
CA TYR A 43 2.98 -6.92 9.89
C TYR A 43 4.42 -7.32 10.24
N SER A 44 5.03 -6.71 11.23
CA SER A 44 6.39 -7.03 11.67
C SER A 44 6.55 -8.45 12.21
N LYS A 45 5.47 -9.07 12.69
CA LYS A 45 5.48 -10.47 13.13
C LYS A 45 5.62 -11.45 11.98
N SER A 46 4.98 -11.17 10.85
CA SER A 46 5.03 -12.02 9.65
C SER A 46 6.17 -11.63 8.69
N ASN A 47 6.62 -10.39 8.76
CA ASN A 47 7.72 -9.85 7.95
C ASN A 47 8.59 -8.89 8.78
N PRO A 48 9.56 -9.41 9.57
CA PRO A 48 10.41 -8.60 10.45
C PRO A 48 11.20 -7.49 9.75
N GLY A 49 11.43 -7.63 8.44
CA GLY A 49 12.17 -6.65 7.63
C GLY A 49 11.31 -5.58 6.96
N ILE A 50 10.01 -5.51 7.26
CA ILE A 50 9.09 -4.63 6.51
C ILE A 50 9.36 -3.12 6.69
N GLY A 51 9.95 -2.71 7.80
CA GLY A 51 10.38 -1.33 8.03
C GLY A 51 9.29 -0.31 8.34
N GLY A 52 8.02 -0.71 8.43
CA GLY A 52 6.91 0.17 8.75
C GLY A 52 5.55 -0.41 8.36
N SER A 53 4.52 0.44 8.34
CA SER A 53 3.15 0.05 8.02
C SER A 53 2.91 0.09 6.51
N PRO A 54 2.62 -1.04 5.84
CA PRO A 54 2.31 -1.05 4.40
C PRO A 54 0.89 -0.52 4.15
N MET A 55 0.78 0.56 3.40
CA MET A 55 -0.47 1.28 3.16
C MET A 55 -1.23 0.70 1.94
N HIS A 56 -1.56 -0.60 2.00
CA HIS A 56 -2.15 -1.35 0.87
C HIS A 56 -3.38 -0.66 0.28
N ASP A 57 -4.38 -0.36 1.11
CA ASP A 57 -5.66 0.19 0.65
C ASP A 57 -5.54 1.67 0.29
N PHE A 58 -4.68 2.41 0.99
CA PHE A 58 -4.45 3.83 0.72
C PHE A 58 -3.86 4.05 -0.67
N VAL A 59 -2.99 3.16 -1.15
CA VAL A 59 -2.41 3.24 -2.50
C VAL A 59 -3.48 3.23 -3.59
N THR A 60 -4.59 2.53 -3.39
CA THR A 60 -5.66 2.49 -4.39
C THR A 60 -6.33 3.85 -4.57
N ILE A 61 -6.60 4.55 -3.46
CA ILE A 61 -7.17 5.91 -3.49
C ILE A 61 -6.14 6.91 -4.01
N TRP A 62 -4.88 6.79 -3.54
CA TRP A 62 -3.80 7.65 -4.01
C TRP A 62 -3.55 7.51 -5.52
N TYR A 63 -3.65 6.30 -6.06
CA TYR A 63 -3.55 6.05 -7.50
C TYR A 63 -4.64 6.78 -8.29
N LEU A 64 -5.87 6.81 -7.81
CA LEU A 64 -6.96 7.53 -8.50
C LEU A 64 -6.67 9.02 -8.63
N LEU A 65 -5.96 9.60 -7.66
CA LEU A 65 -5.56 11.01 -7.66
C LEU A 65 -4.24 11.27 -8.41
N ASN A 66 -3.42 10.22 -8.60
CA ASN A 66 -2.07 10.31 -9.17
C ASN A 66 -1.81 9.19 -10.19
N PRO A 67 -2.62 9.04 -11.25
CA PRO A 67 -2.50 7.91 -12.17
C PRO A 67 -1.17 7.88 -12.94
N ASP A 68 -0.54 9.04 -13.12
CA ASP A 68 0.76 9.21 -13.76
C ASP A 68 1.94 8.71 -12.92
N ALA A 69 1.73 8.56 -11.61
CA ALA A 69 2.76 8.13 -10.67
C ALA A 69 2.88 6.59 -10.56
N VAL A 70 2.01 5.84 -11.24
CA VAL A 70 1.97 4.37 -11.21
C VAL A 70 2.11 3.81 -12.63
N ARG A 71 3.09 2.93 -12.83
CA ARG A 71 3.26 2.23 -14.10
C ARG A 71 2.44 0.95 -14.12
N LEU A 72 1.49 0.88 -15.03
CA LEU A 72 0.66 -0.30 -15.27
C LEU A 72 1.15 -1.08 -16.49
N SER A 73 0.97 -2.40 -16.46
CA SER A 73 1.11 -3.28 -17.63
C SER A 73 -0.08 -4.21 -17.73
N LYS A 74 -0.50 -4.48 -18.96
CA LYS A 74 -1.56 -5.45 -19.22
C LYS A 74 -0.99 -6.85 -19.13
N VAL A 75 -1.51 -7.66 -18.22
CA VAL A 75 -1.01 -9.02 -17.96
C VAL A 75 -2.19 -9.99 -17.86
N PRO A 76 -2.12 -11.14 -18.54
CA PRO A 76 -3.08 -12.22 -18.34
C PRO A 76 -2.90 -12.83 -16.95
N ILE A 77 -3.97 -12.87 -16.16
CA ILE A 77 -3.98 -13.40 -14.79
C ILE A 77 -5.07 -14.43 -14.62
N LYS A 78 -4.77 -15.46 -13.85
CA LYS A 78 -5.71 -16.42 -13.30
C LYS A 78 -5.56 -16.49 -11.79
N VAL A 79 -6.67 -16.60 -11.06
CA VAL A 79 -6.67 -16.95 -9.64
C VAL A 79 -6.96 -18.44 -9.53
N ILE A 80 -6.27 -19.15 -8.63
CA ILE A 80 -6.50 -20.57 -8.34
C ILE A 80 -7.72 -20.70 -7.43
N PRO A 81 -8.85 -21.27 -7.92
CA PRO A 81 -10.07 -21.42 -7.09
C PRO A 81 -10.12 -22.76 -6.35
N ASP A 82 -9.26 -23.71 -6.72
CA ASP A 82 -9.30 -25.07 -6.19
C ASP A 82 -8.67 -25.13 -4.79
N GLN A 83 -9.28 -25.91 -3.89
CA GLN A 83 -8.77 -26.13 -2.55
C GLN A 83 -7.39 -26.82 -2.61
N GLY A 84 -6.41 -26.29 -1.87
CA GLY A 84 -5.04 -26.79 -1.83
C GLY A 84 -4.05 -25.71 -1.47
N GLU A 85 -2.76 -26.00 -1.58
CA GLU A 85 -1.66 -25.10 -1.19
C GLU A 85 -1.66 -23.78 -1.99
N GLY A 86 -2.17 -23.80 -3.23
CA GLY A 86 -2.26 -22.63 -4.11
C GLY A 86 -3.57 -21.86 -4.01
N PHE A 87 -4.51 -22.23 -3.15
CA PHE A 87 -5.82 -21.58 -3.08
C PHE A 87 -5.74 -20.05 -2.92
N GLY A 88 -6.42 -19.33 -3.78
CA GLY A 88 -6.45 -17.86 -3.78
C GLY A 88 -5.22 -17.19 -4.40
N GLN A 89 -4.20 -17.93 -4.83
CA GLN A 89 -3.02 -17.35 -5.48
C GLN A 89 -3.36 -16.82 -6.86
N SER A 90 -2.79 -15.65 -7.18
CA SER A 90 -2.86 -15.04 -8.50
C SER A 90 -1.62 -15.43 -9.31
N ILE A 91 -1.83 -16.04 -10.49
CA ILE A 91 -0.77 -16.43 -11.41
C ILE A 91 -0.82 -15.53 -12.63
N ALA A 92 0.30 -14.88 -12.96
CA ALA A 92 0.48 -14.08 -14.16
C ALA A 92 1.18 -14.88 -15.27
N ASP A 93 0.68 -14.79 -16.49
CA ASP A 93 1.32 -15.41 -17.67
C ASP A 93 2.03 -14.34 -18.52
N PHE A 94 3.36 -14.36 -18.50
CA PHE A 94 4.20 -13.44 -19.26
C PHE A 94 4.66 -14.00 -20.60
N ARG A 95 4.20 -15.15 -21.01
CA ARG A 95 4.64 -15.82 -22.25
C ARG A 95 3.99 -15.26 -23.52
N PHE A 96 3.05 -14.31 -23.39
CA PHE A 96 2.31 -13.71 -24.51
C PHE A 96 1.54 -14.72 -25.37
N VAL A 97 1.14 -15.85 -24.78
CA VAL A 97 0.33 -16.89 -25.42
C VAL A 97 -1.11 -16.77 -24.92
N THR A 98 -2.07 -16.94 -25.83
CA THR A 98 -3.47 -17.00 -25.43
C THR A 98 -3.70 -18.26 -24.60
N ASN A 99 -4.02 -18.10 -23.32
CA ASN A 99 -4.28 -19.20 -22.41
C ASN A 99 -5.75 -19.15 -21.96
N PRO A 100 -6.57 -20.16 -22.31
CA PRO A 100 -7.96 -20.21 -21.85
C PRO A 100 -8.04 -20.17 -20.32
N GLY A 101 -8.92 -19.33 -19.80
CA GLY A 101 -9.10 -19.16 -18.35
C GLY A 101 -8.25 -18.04 -17.71
N TYR A 102 -7.35 -17.41 -18.48
CA TYR A 102 -6.67 -16.19 -18.05
C TYR A 102 -7.41 -14.95 -18.58
N LYS A 103 -7.59 -13.95 -17.74
CA LYS A 103 -8.15 -12.65 -18.12
C LYS A 103 -7.07 -11.58 -18.03
N THR A 104 -7.03 -10.68 -19.01
CA THR A 104 -6.06 -9.58 -19.01
C THR A 104 -6.51 -8.48 -18.05
N HIS A 105 -5.60 -8.09 -17.15
CA HIS A 105 -5.79 -7.04 -16.17
C HIS A 105 -4.65 -6.02 -16.25
N ASN A 106 -4.93 -4.79 -15.83
CA ASN A 106 -3.90 -3.77 -15.61
C ASN A 106 -3.27 -4.02 -14.23
N ILE A 107 -1.97 -4.33 -14.24
CA ILE A 107 -1.22 -4.63 -13.02
C ILE A 107 -0.18 -3.54 -12.78
N ALA A 108 -0.12 -3.01 -11.56
CA ALA A 108 0.88 -2.06 -11.14
C ALA A 108 2.21 -2.78 -10.86
N PHE A 109 3.28 -2.37 -11.54
CA PHE A 109 4.64 -2.90 -11.38
C PHE A 109 5.58 -1.92 -10.69
N GLN A 110 5.35 -0.64 -10.88
CA GLN A 110 6.18 0.41 -10.31
C GLN A 110 5.31 1.58 -9.89
N PHE A 111 5.72 2.27 -8.83
CA PHE A 111 5.10 3.52 -8.42
C PHE A 111 6.17 4.47 -7.86
N ASN A 112 5.86 5.76 -7.88
CA ASN A 112 6.75 6.79 -7.36
C ASN A 112 6.60 6.87 -5.83
N TYR A 113 7.43 6.11 -5.11
CA TYR A 113 7.39 6.05 -3.65
C TYR A 113 7.69 7.41 -2.99
N GLU A 114 8.63 8.17 -3.52
CA GLU A 114 8.98 9.48 -2.94
C GLU A 114 7.81 10.48 -3.06
N ARG A 115 7.11 10.46 -4.18
CA ARG A 115 5.88 11.25 -4.34
C ARG A 115 4.79 10.76 -3.39
N PHE A 116 4.59 9.46 -3.28
CA PHE A 116 3.63 8.86 -2.35
C PHE A 116 3.92 9.26 -0.90
N LYS A 117 5.17 9.13 -0.46
CA LYS A 117 5.61 9.50 0.88
C LYS A 117 5.37 10.98 1.19
N ARG A 118 5.72 11.85 0.26
CA ARG A 118 5.46 13.30 0.38
C ARG A 118 3.96 13.58 0.52
N ASP A 119 3.14 13.03 -0.38
CA ASP A 119 1.70 13.30 -0.43
C ASP A 119 0.98 12.76 0.83
N ILE A 120 1.42 11.61 1.35
CA ILE A 120 0.95 11.09 2.64
C ILE A 120 1.30 12.05 3.78
N MET A 121 2.55 12.48 3.87
CA MET A 121 2.97 13.38 4.93
C MET A 121 2.23 14.71 4.86
N GLU A 122 2.09 15.30 3.67
CA GLU A 122 1.29 16.51 3.48
C GLU A 122 -0.17 16.32 3.89
N THR A 123 -0.74 15.14 3.66
CA THR A 123 -2.12 14.82 4.04
C THR A 123 -2.27 14.66 5.55
N PHE A 124 -1.34 13.95 6.19
CA PHE A 124 -1.41 13.69 7.62
C PHE A 124 -0.93 14.84 8.49
N LEU A 125 -0.11 15.75 7.97
CA LEU A 125 0.33 16.97 8.66
C LEU A 125 -0.63 18.15 8.46
N ARG A 126 -1.89 17.90 8.15
CA ARG A 126 -2.95 18.93 8.11
C ARG A 126 -3.79 18.83 9.36
N LYS A 127 -4.04 19.99 9.99
CA LYS A 127 -5.00 20.07 11.11
C LYS A 127 -6.39 19.68 10.58
N ARG A 128 -7.02 18.75 11.27
CA ARG A 128 -8.40 18.34 11.00
C ARG A 128 -9.32 19.15 11.91
N LEU A 129 -10.39 19.63 11.33
CA LEU A 129 -11.38 20.47 12.06
C LEU A 129 -12.06 19.70 13.16
#